data_11e1ce36e6f3eeab6d9e394a6aa291ad
#
_entry.id   11e1ce36e6f3eeab6d9e394a6aa291ad
#
_cell.length_a   1.000
_cell.length_b   1.000
_cell.length_c   1.000
_cell.angle_alpha   90.00
_cell.angle_beta   90.00
_cell.angle_gamma   90.00
#
_symmetry.space_group_name_H-M   'P 1'
#
loop_
_entity.id
_entity.type
_entity.pdbx_description
1 polymer ?
#
loop_
_entity_poly.entity_id
_entity_poly.type
_entity_poly.pdbx_seq_one_letter_code
_entity_poly.pdbx_strand_id
1 'polypeptide(L)'
;MFLLISEGEVKQMKLKLKDFIIVSLLGVVGFVISMVSGMATQLFGAYGVFVHVSIGSFLCAPVYFVMCNKIPKRGAIFIYYFLSGIIYSIMGFVPMLPIMAVSGIVGELLVGKTDNYKNMGRLSLSYVISQLIYSLHGFFFILALGVEGLVKTFPNLFTLEAAQSVRDTFFNPMKMAVILSIEIIAAVLGTLFGKYIYKKFFDKTGDKRSILS
;
A
#
# COMPACT_ATOMS: atom_id res chain seq x y z
N MET A 1 -24.15 -35.78 -28.84
CA MET A 1 -23.15 -34.76 -29.15
C MET A 1 -22.85 -34.01 -27.85
N PHE A 2 -21.97 -34.59 -27.03
CA PHE A 2 -21.56 -34.03 -25.73
C PHE A 2 -20.43 -33.06 -25.97
N LEU A 3 -20.66 -31.81 -25.62
CA LEU A 3 -19.65 -30.75 -25.57
C LEU A 3 -18.66 -31.07 -24.43
N LEU A 4 -17.46 -31.47 -24.80
CA LEU A 4 -16.30 -31.48 -23.91
C LEU A 4 -15.93 -30.04 -23.60
N ILE A 5 -16.40 -29.52 -22.46
CA ILE A 5 -15.86 -28.30 -21.85
C ILE A 5 -14.53 -28.73 -21.22
N SER A 6 -13.44 -28.43 -21.90
CA SER A 6 -12.10 -28.49 -21.35
C SER A 6 -12.00 -27.42 -20.29
N GLU A 7 -12.24 -27.76 -19.02
CA GLU A 7 -11.84 -26.98 -17.86
C GLU A 7 -10.31 -26.99 -17.79
N GLY A 8 -9.69 -25.98 -18.41
CA GLY A 8 -8.31 -25.65 -18.14
C GLY A 8 -8.18 -25.22 -16.70
N GLU A 9 -7.91 -26.15 -15.80
CA GLU A 9 -7.50 -25.84 -14.43
C GLU A 9 -6.30 -24.89 -14.47
N VAL A 10 -6.56 -23.60 -14.28
CA VAL A 10 -5.51 -22.61 -14.04
C VAL A 10 -4.87 -22.99 -12.71
N LYS A 11 -3.77 -23.72 -12.78
CA LYS A 11 -2.97 -24.17 -11.64
C LYS A 11 -2.58 -22.94 -10.84
N GLN A 12 -3.32 -22.63 -9.79
CA GLN A 12 -2.99 -21.53 -8.87
C GLN A 12 -1.61 -21.83 -8.28
N MET A 13 -0.59 -21.10 -8.73
CA MET A 13 0.76 -21.25 -8.22
C MET A 13 0.79 -20.77 -6.76
N LYS A 14 0.90 -21.71 -5.83
CA LYS A 14 1.01 -21.42 -4.38
C LYS A 14 2.33 -20.67 -4.11
N LEU A 15 2.29 -19.76 -3.13
CA LEU A 15 3.49 -19.11 -2.59
C LEU A 15 4.42 -20.18 -1.98
N LYS A 16 5.70 -20.12 -2.34
CA LYS A 16 6.76 -20.93 -1.75
C LYS A 16 7.46 -20.09 -0.67
N LEU A 17 8.21 -20.76 0.22
CA LEU A 17 8.99 -20.08 1.27
C LEU A 17 9.90 -18.98 0.69
N LYS A 18 10.56 -19.24 -0.44
CA LYS A 18 11.39 -18.24 -1.13
C LYS A 18 10.60 -17.00 -1.54
N ASP A 19 9.37 -17.20 -2.04
CA ASP A 19 8.51 -16.09 -2.45
C ASP A 19 8.11 -15.25 -1.23
N PHE A 20 7.75 -15.91 -0.12
CA PHE A 20 7.43 -15.26 1.15
C PHE A 20 8.60 -14.39 1.64
N ILE A 21 9.82 -14.93 1.64
CA ILE A 21 11.02 -14.18 2.05
C ILE A 21 11.20 -12.94 1.17
N ILE A 22 11.07 -13.07 -0.15
CA ILE A 22 11.26 -11.93 -1.08
C ILE A 22 10.18 -10.87 -0.85
N VAL A 23 8.91 -11.28 -0.73
CA VAL A 23 7.80 -10.34 -0.45
C VAL A 23 8.02 -9.63 0.88
N SER A 24 8.45 -10.36 1.92
CA SER A 24 8.71 -9.79 3.24
C SER A 24 9.86 -8.78 3.21
N LEU A 25 10.96 -9.08 2.54
CA LEU A 25 12.08 -8.14 2.39
C LEU A 25 11.65 -6.86 1.66
N LEU A 26 10.90 -6.99 0.55
CA LEU A 26 10.40 -5.84 -0.18
C LEU A 26 9.32 -5.09 0.62
N GLY A 27 8.53 -5.79 1.44
CA GLY A 27 7.58 -5.19 2.38
C GLY A 27 8.27 -4.34 3.44
N VAL A 28 9.37 -4.84 4.02
CA VAL A 28 10.19 -4.04 4.96
C VAL A 28 10.78 -2.81 4.29
N VAL A 29 11.29 -2.94 3.06
CA VAL A 29 11.79 -1.77 2.30
C VAL A 29 10.68 -0.74 2.08
N GLY A 30 9.50 -1.17 1.64
CA GLY A 30 8.33 -0.29 1.49
C GLY A 30 7.93 0.37 2.81
N PHE A 31 7.91 -0.38 3.91
CA PHE A 31 7.62 0.13 5.24
C PHE A 31 8.63 1.22 5.66
N VAL A 32 9.93 0.99 5.49
CA VAL A 32 10.97 1.98 5.85
C VAL A 32 10.81 3.26 5.03
N ILE A 33 10.58 3.15 3.72
CA ILE A 33 10.33 4.31 2.87
C ILE A 33 9.11 5.09 3.36
N SER A 34 8.02 4.40 3.69
CA SER A 34 6.79 5.01 4.20
C SER A 34 7.03 5.73 5.53
N MET A 35 7.76 5.10 6.46
CA MET A 35 8.10 5.67 7.76
C MET A 35 8.96 6.93 7.62
N VAL A 36 10.03 6.87 6.84
CA VAL A 36 10.92 8.02 6.62
C VAL A 36 10.16 9.17 5.96
N SER A 37 9.30 8.86 4.99
CA SER A 37 8.45 9.85 4.32
C SER A 37 7.48 10.49 5.30
N GLY A 38 6.82 9.69 6.14
CA GLY A 38 5.89 10.19 7.16
C GLY A 38 6.59 11.10 8.18
N MET A 39 7.80 10.74 8.64
CA MET A 39 8.60 11.56 9.53
C MET A 39 9.02 12.89 8.87
N ALA A 40 9.43 12.85 7.61
CA ALA A 40 9.82 14.05 6.87
C ALA A 40 8.68 15.06 6.73
N THR A 41 7.42 14.59 6.68
CA THR A 41 6.26 15.50 6.58
C THR A 41 6.01 16.32 7.84
N GLN A 42 6.59 15.95 8.98
CA GLN A 42 6.52 16.77 10.21
C GLN A 42 7.18 18.15 10.01
N LEU A 43 8.11 18.27 9.06
CA LEU A 43 8.72 19.54 8.68
C LEU A 43 7.69 20.54 8.12
N PHE A 44 6.54 20.07 7.65
CA PHE A 44 5.44 20.92 7.16
C PHE A 44 4.48 21.38 8.27
N GLY A 45 4.77 21.07 9.55
CA GLY A 45 3.94 21.43 10.69
C GLY A 45 2.50 20.92 10.54
N ALA A 46 1.52 21.77 10.79
CA ALA A 46 0.10 21.39 10.71
C ALA A 46 -0.35 20.91 9.32
N TYR A 47 0.34 21.29 8.26
CA TYR A 47 0.03 20.81 6.89
C TYR A 47 0.54 19.40 6.62
N GLY A 48 1.45 18.88 7.43
CA GLY A 48 2.00 17.54 7.30
C GLY A 48 0.93 16.45 7.27
N VAL A 49 -0.17 16.62 8.00
CA VAL A 49 -1.29 15.66 8.05
C VAL A 49 -1.94 15.43 6.68
N PHE A 50 -1.91 16.42 5.77
CA PHE A 50 -2.52 16.31 4.45
C PHE A 50 -1.66 15.52 3.44
N VAL A 51 -0.36 15.40 3.70
CA VAL A 51 0.61 14.85 2.73
C VAL A 51 1.42 13.67 3.26
N HIS A 52 1.27 13.32 4.54
CA HIS A 52 2.18 12.37 5.20
C HIS A 52 2.13 10.95 4.60
N VAL A 53 0.96 10.47 4.15
CA VAL A 53 0.84 9.21 3.44
C VAL A 53 1.22 9.37 1.97
N SER A 54 0.84 10.48 1.36
CA SER A 54 0.94 10.71 -0.08
C SER A 54 2.38 10.68 -0.60
N ILE A 55 3.34 11.24 0.15
CA ILE A 55 4.76 11.17 -0.21
C ILE A 55 5.24 9.71 -0.15
N GLY A 56 4.86 8.98 0.90
CA GLY A 56 5.15 7.55 1.02
C GLY A 56 4.55 6.74 -0.11
N SER A 57 3.29 6.98 -0.47
CA SER A 57 2.59 6.33 -1.58
C SER A 57 3.31 6.54 -2.92
N PHE A 58 3.77 7.76 -3.20
CA PHE A 58 4.55 8.02 -4.40
C PHE A 58 5.85 7.21 -4.43
N LEU A 59 6.60 7.20 -3.32
CA LEU A 59 7.94 6.58 -3.25
C LEU A 59 7.89 5.06 -3.10
N CYS A 60 6.85 4.49 -2.50
CA CYS A 60 6.71 3.03 -2.32
C CYS A 60 6.22 2.31 -3.58
N ALA A 61 5.62 3.01 -4.54
CA ALA A 61 5.09 2.39 -5.75
C ALA A 61 6.12 1.57 -6.53
N PRO A 62 7.38 2.00 -6.77
CA PRO A 62 8.39 1.17 -7.41
C PRO A 62 8.60 -0.18 -6.71
N VAL A 63 8.66 -0.18 -5.38
CA VAL A 63 8.84 -1.41 -4.58
C VAL A 63 7.66 -2.36 -4.79
N TYR A 64 6.43 -1.83 -4.74
CA TYR A 64 5.21 -2.59 -4.99
C TYR A 64 5.20 -3.21 -6.39
N PHE A 65 5.51 -2.44 -7.45
CA PHE A 65 5.53 -2.94 -8.82
C PHE A 65 6.61 -4.01 -9.03
N VAL A 66 7.81 -3.81 -8.47
CA VAL A 66 8.88 -4.81 -8.51
C VAL A 66 8.44 -6.09 -7.78
N MET A 67 7.84 -5.98 -6.60
CA MET A 67 7.34 -7.10 -5.82
C MET A 67 6.30 -7.90 -6.62
N CYS A 68 5.26 -7.25 -7.12
CA CYS A 68 4.17 -7.90 -7.86
C CYS A 68 4.65 -8.61 -9.13
N ASN A 69 5.59 -8.02 -9.86
CA ASN A 69 6.13 -8.62 -11.09
C ASN A 69 7.15 -9.73 -10.82
N LYS A 70 7.91 -9.65 -9.71
CA LYS A 70 8.81 -10.73 -9.29
C LYS A 70 8.06 -11.94 -8.73
N ILE A 71 6.98 -11.70 -7.99
CA ILE A 71 6.18 -12.72 -7.34
C ILE A 71 4.73 -12.58 -7.80
N PRO A 72 4.41 -12.95 -9.04
CA PRO A 72 3.07 -12.83 -9.60
C PRO A 72 2.17 -13.96 -9.08
N LYS A 73 1.91 -13.98 -7.76
CA LYS A 73 1.16 -15.02 -7.06
C LYS A 73 0.19 -14.41 -6.08
N ARG A 74 -1.00 -15.01 -5.99
CA ARG A 74 -2.00 -14.59 -5.01
C ARG A 74 -1.44 -14.68 -3.58
N GLY A 75 -1.77 -13.68 -2.78
CA GLY A 75 -1.29 -13.53 -1.41
C GLY A 75 -0.06 -12.62 -1.29
N ALA A 76 0.66 -12.32 -2.38
CA ALA A 76 1.85 -11.48 -2.32
C ALA A 76 1.51 -10.05 -1.86
N ILE A 77 0.45 -9.45 -2.40
CA ILE A 77 0.00 -8.10 -2.03
C ILE A 77 -0.50 -8.09 -0.58
N PHE A 78 -1.26 -9.12 -0.18
CA PHE A 78 -1.72 -9.24 1.19
C PHE A 78 -0.54 -9.28 2.17
N ILE A 79 0.46 -10.15 1.92
CA ILE A 79 1.64 -10.27 2.79
C ILE A 79 2.39 -8.93 2.87
N TYR A 80 2.56 -8.22 1.75
CA TYR A 80 3.23 -6.94 1.68
C TYR A 80 2.61 -5.90 2.64
N TYR A 81 1.29 -5.71 2.60
CA TYR A 81 0.59 -4.79 3.49
C TYR A 81 0.47 -5.33 4.92
N PHE A 82 0.14 -6.61 5.07
CA PHE A 82 -0.05 -7.23 6.39
C PHE A 82 1.22 -7.19 7.24
N LEU A 83 2.39 -7.41 6.61
CA LEU A 83 3.68 -7.28 7.28
C LEU A 83 3.89 -5.85 7.81
N SER A 84 3.56 -4.83 7.03
CA SER A 84 3.61 -3.44 7.50
C SER A 84 2.69 -3.22 8.71
N GLY A 85 1.50 -3.82 8.70
CA GLY A 85 0.57 -3.80 9.84
C GLY A 85 1.15 -4.45 11.10
N ILE A 86 1.85 -5.59 10.95
CA ILE A 86 2.56 -6.26 12.05
C ILE A 86 3.65 -5.34 12.62
N ILE A 87 4.47 -4.74 11.75
CA ILE A 87 5.56 -3.86 12.20
C ILE A 87 4.99 -2.64 12.94
N TYR A 88 3.94 -2.00 12.42
CA TYR A 88 3.24 -0.92 13.11
C TYR A 88 2.72 -1.36 14.48
N SER A 89 2.16 -2.57 14.58
CA SER A 89 1.63 -3.11 15.84
C SER A 89 2.73 -3.33 16.88
N ILE A 90 3.90 -3.84 16.47
CA ILE A 90 5.08 -4.00 17.33
C ILE A 90 5.58 -2.63 17.82
N MET A 91 5.46 -1.58 16.99
CA MET A 91 5.78 -0.21 17.38
C MET A 91 4.71 0.45 18.27
N GLY A 92 3.65 -0.27 18.63
CA GLY A 92 2.56 0.22 19.49
C GLY A 92 1.31 0.68 18.73
N PHE A 93 1.34 0.78 17.40
CA PHE A 93 0.19 1.19 16.58
C PHE A 93 -0.72 -0.01 16.23
N VAL A 94 -1.21 -0.72 17.24
CA VAL A 94 -2.02 -1.94 17.05
C VAL A 94 -3.22 -1.74 16.10
N PRO A 95 -3.96 -0.61 16.11
CA PRO A 95 -5.06 -0.40 15.17
C PRO A 95 -4.64 -0.33 13.68
N MET A 96 -3.34 -0.21 13.37
CA MET A 96 -2.85 -0.29 12.00
C MET A 96 -2.97 -1.69 11.41
N LEU A 97 -2.93 -2.74 12.22
CA LEU A 97 -2.98 -4.12 11.74
C LEU A 97 -4.24 -4.42 10.91
N PRO A 98 -5.46 -4.18 11.41
CA PRO A 98 -6.66 -4.40 10.61
C PRO A 98 -6.74 -3.47 9.38
N ILE A 99 -6.26 -2.24 9.46
CA ILE A 99 -6.26 -1.29 8.33
C ILE A 99 -5.38 -1.82 7.20
N MET A 100 -4.17 -2.23 7.53
CA MET A 100 -3.22 -2.78 6.56
C MET A 100 -3.67 -4.15 6.03
N ALA A 101 -4.31 -4.99 6.88
CA ALA A 101 -4.90 -6.24 6.43
C ALA A 101 -6.00 -6.00 5.39
N VAL A 102 -6.92 -5.05 5.64
CA VAL A 102 -7.98 -4.67 4.69
C VAL A 102 -7.38 -4.10 3.41
N SER A 103 -6.37 -3.23 3.49
CA SER A 103 -5.65 -2.70 2.32
C SER A 103 -5.08 -3.83 1.46
N GLY A 104 -4.45 -4.83 2.08
CA GLY A 104 -3.90 -5.98 1.40
C GLY A 104 -4.97 -6.89 0.78
N ILE A 105 -6.06 -7.18 1.51
CA ILE A 105 -7.18 -7.99 1.00
C ILE A 105 -7.84 -7.32 -0.21
N VAL A 106 -8.15 -6.04 -0.10
CA VAL A 106 -8.77 -5.29 -1.20
C VAL A 106 -7.83 -5.24 -2.40
N GLY A 107 -6.54 -5.01 -2.17
CA GLY A 107 -5.53 -5.05 -3.23
C GLY A 107 -5.49 -6.39 -3.96
N GLU A 108 -5.51 -7.51 -3.24
CA GLU A 108 -5.58 -8.87 -3.83
C GLU A 108 -6.86 -9.09 -4.63
N LEU A 109 -8.01 -8.66 -4.11
CA LEU A 109 -9.30 -8.82 -4.78
C LEU A 109 -9.35 -8.04 -6.10
N LEU A 110 -8.78 -6.84 -6.15
CA LEU A 110 -8.73 -6.01 -7.36
C LEU A 110 -7.84 -6.62 -8.45
N VAL A 111 -6.74 -7.25 -8.08
CA VAL A 111 -5.91 -8.02 -9.03
C VAL A 111 -6.61 -9.31 -9.43
N GLY A 112 -7.18 -10.03 -8.47
CA GLY A 112 -7.99 -11.23 -8.67
C GLY A 112 -7.16 -12.45 -9.03
N LYS A 113 -7.01 -12.77 -10.34
CA LYS A 113 -6.31 -13.97 -10.79
C LYS A 113 -4.79 -13.75 -10.91
N THR A 114 -4.01 -14.81 -10.77
CA THR A 114 -2.54 -14.83 -10.88
C THR A 114 -2.04 -14.16 -12.16
N ASP A 115 -2.67 -14.41 -13.29
CA ASP A 115 -2.27 -13.86 -14.60
C ASP A 115 -2.37 -12.32 -14.64
N ASN A 116 -3.25 -11.75 -13.84
CA ASN A 116 -3.45 -10.31 -13.75
C ASN A 116 -2.31 -9.58 -13.04
N TYR A 117 -1.42 -10.27 -12.33
CA TYR A 117 -0.22 -9.66 -11.73
C TYR A 117 0.77 -9.11 -12.78
N LYS A 118 0.61 -9.51 -14.06
CA LYS A 118 1.33 -8.90 -15.19
C LYS A 118 0.58 -7.71 -15.80
N ASN A 119 -0.67 -7.51 -15.42
CA ASN A 119 -1.48 -6.39 -15.92
C ASN A 119 -1.19 -5.13 -15.10
N MET A 120 -0.38 -4.23 -15.66
CA MET A 120 0.03 -2.98 -15.02
C MET A 120 -1.14 -2.05 -14.67
N GLY A 121 -2.27 -2.12 -15.39
CA GLY A 121 -3.48 -1.34 -15.07
C GLY A 121 -4.14 -1.84 -13.80
N ARG A 122 -4.33 -3.16 -13.66
CA ARG A 122 -4.90 -3.77 -12.46
C ARG A 122 -4.01 -3.58 -11.24
N LEU A 123 -2.69 -3.71 -11.42
CA LEU A 123 -1.73 -3.42 -10.34
C LEU A 123 -1.80 -1.95 -9.90
N SER A 124 -1.96 -1.02 -10.85
CA SER A 124 -2.13 0.39 -10.51
C SER A 124 -3.41 0.64 -9.72
N LEU A 125 -4.53 0.07 -10.17
CA LEU A 125 -5.81 0.21 -9.46
C LEU A 125 -5.72 -0.39 -8.05
N SER A 126 -5.17 -1.59 -7.94
CA SER A 126 -4.91 -2.25 -6.66
C SER A 126 -4.08 -1.35 -5.72
N TYR A 127 -2.97 -0.81 -6.24
CA TYR A 127 -2.10 0.07 -5.46
C TYR A 127 -2.83 1.32 -4.98
N VAL A 128 -3.48 2.06 -5.89
CA VAL A 128 -4.18 3.31 -5.56
C VAL A 128 -5.24 3.08 -4.50
N ILE A 129 -6.08 2.05 -4.65
CA ILE A 129 -7.14 1.77 -3.68
C ILE A 129 -6.57 1.32 -2.33
N SER A 130 -5.54 0.47 -2.32
CA SER A 130 -4.88 0.06 -1.08
C SER A 130 -4.27 1.25 -0.33
N GLN A 131 -3.65 2.20 -1.05
CA GLN A 131 -3.10 3.40 -0.44
C GLN A 131 -4.18 4.38 0.05
N LEU A 132 -5.32 4.47 -0.65
CA LEU A 132 -6.46 5.23 -0.14
C LEU A 132 -7.00 4.68 1.18
N ILE A 133 -7.12 3.35 1.32
CA ILE A 133 -7.52 2.73 2.59
C ILE A 133 -6.50 3.06 3.68
N TYR A 134 -5.21 2.95 3.36
CA TYR A 134 -4.15 3.30 4.31
C TYR A 134 -4.20 4.79 4.71
N SER A 135 -4.47 5.71 3.77
CA SER A 135 -4.52 7.15 4.06
C SER A 135 -5.64 7.53 5.04
N LEU A 136 -6.67 6.69 5.15
CA LEU A 136 -7.78 6.88 6.09
C LEU A 136 -7.47 6.41 7.53
N HIS A 137 -6.23 6.00 7.84
CA HIS A 137 -5.92 5.46 9.18
C HIS A 137 -6.26 6.44 10.32
N GLY A 138 -6.06 7.75 10.15
CA GLY A 138 -6.44 8.74 11.15
C GLY A 138 -7.96 8.78 11.40
N PHE A 139 -8.78 8.63 10.36
CA PHE A 139 -10.23 8.47 10.50
C PHE A 139 -10.58 7.21 11.30
N PHE A 140 -9.97 6.07 10.95
CA PHE A 140 -10.22 4.80 11.65
C PHE A 140 -9.73 4.81 13.10
N PHE A 141 -8.65 5.51 13.39
CA PHE A 141 -8.16 5.67 14.78
C PHE A 141 -9.15 6.43 15.64
N ILE A 142 -9.67 7.55 15.13
CA ILE A 142 -10.71 8.33 15.85
C ILE A 142 -12.01 7.53 15.98
N LEU A 143 -12.41 6.81 14.93
CA LEU A 143 -13.62 5.99 14.95
C LEU A 143 -13.53 4.85 15.98
N ALA A 144 -12.35 4.21 16.11
CA ALA A 144 -12.14 3.07 17.00
C ALA A 144 -11.85 3.47 18.46
N LEU A 145 -11.09 4.53 18.68
CA LEU A 145 -10.58 4.91 20.00
C LEU A 145 -11.25 6.17 20.56
N GLY A 146 -11.79 7.03 19.71
CA GLY A 146 -12.17 8.39 20.07
C GLY A 146 -10.96 9.27 20.38
N VAL A 147 -11.20 10.55 20.68
CA VAL A 147 -10.14 11.52 21.00
C VAL A 147 -9.42 11.12 22.29
N GLU A 148 -10.16 10.83 23.36
CA GLU A 148 -9.58 10.46 24.65
C GLU A 148 -8.83 9.13 24.61
N GLY A 149 -9.40 8.14 23.89
CA GLY A 149 -8.75 6.85 23.69
C GLY A 149 -7.46 6.95 22.89
N LEU A 150 -7.38 7.87 21.92
CA LEU A 150 -6.16 8.14 21.16
C LEU A 150 -5.05 8.67 22.06
N VAL A 151 -5.36 9.66 22.92
CA VAL A 151 -4.40 10.20 23.91
C VAL A 151 -3.98 9.13 24.92
N LYS A 152 -4.94 8.35 25.44
CA LYS A 152 -4.65 7.28 26.41
C LYS A 152 -3.77 6.18 25.82
N THR A 153 -4.01 5.82 24.55
CA THR A 153 -3.25 4.75 23.88
C THR A 153 -1.86 5.22 23.45
N PHE A 154 -1.71 6.48 23.09
CA PHE A 154 -0.46 7.05 22.57
C PHE A 154 -0.05 8.35 23.32
N PRO A 155 0.15 8.30 24.64
CA PRO A 155 0.36 9.50 25.46
C PRO A 155 1.62 10.31 25.11
N ASN A 156 2.62 9.66 24.51
CA ASN A 156 3.86 10.31 24.07
C ASN A 156 3.76 10.94 22.67
N LEU A 157 2.68 10.67 21.93
CA LEU A 157 2.51 11.11 20.55
C LEU A 157 1.37 12.11 20.39
N PHE A 158 0.34 12.01 21.22
CA PHE A 158 -0.85 12.84 21.11
C PHE A 158 -1.14 13.58 22.42
N THR A 159 -1.12 14.89 22.35
CA THR A 159 -1.83 15.74 23.31
C THR A 159 -3.33 15.71 23.00
N LEU A 160 -4.15 16.17 23.94
CA LEU A 160 -5.60 16.30 23.71
C LEU A 160 -5.90 17.20 22.50
N GLU A 161 -5.18 18.30 22.38
CA GLU A 161 -5.32 19.24 21.26
C GLU A 161 -4.95 18.60 19.93
N ALA A 162 -3.85 17.84 19.86
CA ALA A 162 -3.44 17.13 18.66
C ALA A 162 -4.47 16.06 18.24
N ALA A 163 -5.02 15.31 19.20
CA ALA A 163 -6.04 14.31 18.93
C ALA A 163 -7.37 14.96 18.45
N GLN A 164 -7.76 16.10 19.02
CA GLN A 164 -8.89 16.89 18.53
C GLN A 164 -8.64 17.40 17.11
N SER A 165 -7.45 17.90 16.81
CA SER A 165 -7.07 18.34 15.46
C SER A 165 -7.17 17.22 14.43
N VAL A 166 -6.75 16.01 14.78
CA VAL A 166 -6.92 14.81 13.93
C VAL A 166 -8.40 14.56 13.67
N ARG A 167 -9.25 14.56 14.72
CA ARG A 167 -10.70 14.41 14.55
C ARG A 167 -11.27 15.48 13.64
N ASP A 168 -10.97 16.75 13.89
CA ASP A 168 -11.52 17.89 13.15
C ASP A 168 -10.99 17.96 11.71
N THR A 169 -9.92 17.24 11.42
CA THR A 169 -9.42 17.08 10.06
C THR A 169 -10.14 15.95 9.33
N PHE A 170 -10.16 14.76 9.90
CA PHE A 170 -10.70 13.58 9.22
C PHE A 170 -12.25 13.52 9.23
N PHE A 171 -12.93 14.20 10.15
CA PHE A 171 -14.41 14.29 10.17
C PHE A 171 -14.95 15.56 9.51
N ASN A 172 -14.09 16.41 8.97
CA ASN A 172 -14.51 17.53 8.13
C ASN A 172 -14.53 17.07 6.65
N PRO A 173 -15.69 17.06 5.97
CA PRO A 173 -15.81 16.55 4.61
C PRO A 173 -14.88 17.23 3.60
N MET A 174 -14.68 18.56 3.73
CA MET A 174 -13.83 19.31 2.82
C MET A 174 -12.37 18.94 3.01
N LYS A 175 -11.89 18.89 4.27
CA LYS A 175 -10.50 18.51 4.58
C LYS A 175 -10.22 17.06 4.16
N MET A 176 -11.17 16.15 4.43
CA MET A 176 -11.11 14.76 4.00
C MET A 176 -11.02 14.66 2.46
N ALA A 177 -11.84 15.40 1.73
CA ALA A 177 -11.78 15.42 0.27
C ALA A 177 -10.42 15.91 -0.25
N VAL A 178 -9.82 16.91 0.41
CA VAL A 178 -8.46 17.38 0.08
C VAL A 178 -7.42 16.27 0.30
N ILE A 179 -7.44 15.60 1.47
CA ILE A 179 -6.52 14.49 1.77
C ILE A 179 -6.63 13.39 0.71
N LEU A 180 -7.87 12.94 0.42
CA LEU A 180 -8.08 11.88 -0.57
C LEU A 180 -7.67 12.31 -1.98
N SER A 181 -7.89 13.57 -2.36
CA SER A 181 -7.48 14.08 -3.67
C SER A 181 -5.97 14.10 -3.82
N ILE A 182 -5.24 14.58 -2.81
CA ILE A 182 -3.78 14.60 -2.80
C ILE A 182 -3.26 13.15 -2.86
N GLU A 183 -3.86 12.24 -2.09
CA GLU A 183 -3.47 10.84 -2.07
C GLU A 183 -3.69 10.16 -3.43
N ILE A 184 -4.85 10.38 -4.08
CA ILE A 184 -5.12 9.85 -5.43
C ILE A 184 -4.05 10.32 -6.41
N ILE A 185 -3.77 11.62 -6.42
CA ILE A 185 -2.77 12.20 -7.33
C ILE A 185 -1.40 11.58 -7.06
N ALA A 186 -0.97 11.53 -5.81
CA ALA A 186 0.33 10.98 -5.44
C ALA A 186 0.44 9.48 -5.77
N ALA A 187 -0.58 8.70 -5.44
CA ALA A 187 -0.60 7.26 -5.73
C ALA A 187 -0.62 7.00 -7.24
N VAL A 188 -1.40 7.76 -8.02
CA VAL A 188 -1.42 7.64 -9.50
C VAL A 188 -0.06 7.98 -10.10
N LEU A 189 0.54 9.12 -9.71
CA LEU A 189 1.89 9.48 -10.15
C LEU A 189 2.92 8.43 -9.71
N GLY A 190 2.79 7.92 -8.48
CA GLY A 190 3.58 6.80 -7.97
C GLY A 190 3.48 5.57 -8.86
N THR A 191 2.27 5.20 -9.32
CA THR A 191 2.12 4.05 -10.25
C THR A 191 2.82 4.28 -11.58
N LEU A 192 2.82 5.49 -12.12
CA LEU A 192 3.55 5.82 -13.34
C LEU A 192 5.06 5.70 -13.12
N PHE A 193 5.55 6.25 -12.02
CA PHE A 193 6.95 6.14 -11.61
C PHE A 193 7.35 4.68 -11.35
N GLY A 194 6.53 3.91 -10.65
CA GLY A 194 6.78 2.49 -10.37
C GLY A 194 6.86 1.65 -11.65
N LYS A 195 5.97 1.87 -12.61
CA LYS A 195 6.01 1.23 -13.93
C LYS A 195 7.27 1.60 -14.70
N TYR A 196 7.67 2.88 -14.68
CA TYR A 196 8.88 3.35 -15.33
C TYR A 196 10.12 2.66 -14.76
N ILE A 197 10.27 2.67 -13.42
CA ILE A 197 11.40 2.02 -12.73
C ILE A 197 11.42 0.51 -13.02
N TYR A 198 10.26 -0.15 -12.93
CA TYR A 198 10.19 -1.58 -13.23
C TYR A 198 10.65 -1.88 -14.66
N LYS A 199 10.09 -1.20 -15.65
CA LYS A 199 10.45 -1.40 -17.07
C LYS A 199 11.91 -1.11 -17.36
N LYS A 200 12.47 -0.04 -16.79
CA LYS A 200 13.85 0.38 -17.06
C LYS A 200 14.89 -0.54 -16.44
N PHE A 201 14.65 -1.03 -15.21
CA PHE A 201 15.71 -1.72 -14.45
C PHE A 201 15.44 -3.21 -14.20
N PHE A 202 14.21 -3.65 -14.31
CA PHE A 202 13.82 -5.02 -13.93
C PHE A 202 13.20 -5.84 -15.05
N ASP A 203 12.66 -5.21 -16.11
CA ASP A 203 12.11 -5.90 -17.27
C ASP A 203 13.20 -6.17 -18.31
N LYS A 204 13.81 -7.37 -18.20
CA LYS A 204 14.88 -7.82 -19.11
C LYS A 204 14.36 -8.34 -20.45
N THR A 205 13.06 -8.32 -20.72
CA THR A 205 12.50 -8.84 -21.97
C THR A 205 12.80 -7.97 -23.18
N GLY A 206 13.13 -6.70 -22.98
CA GLY A 206 13.55 -5.76 -24.04
C GLY A 206 14.99 -5.90 -24.51
N ASP A 207 15.87 -6.40 -23.65
CA ASP A 207 17.34 -6.38 -23.91
C ASP A 207 17.82 -7.52 -24.82
N LYS A 208 17.00 -8.59 -24.98
CA LYS A 208 17.35 -9.72 -25.87
C LYS A 208 17.10 -9.45 -27.36
N ARG A 209 16.39 -8.39 -27.72
CA ARG A 209 16.14 -8.03 -29.13
C ARG A 209 17.17 -7.10 -29.76
N SER A 210 17.98 -6.40 -28.94
CA SER A 210 18.99 -5.47 -29.46
C SER A 210 20.37 -6.10 -29.69
N ILE A 211 20.58 -7.36 -29.28
CA ILE A 211 21.86 -8.08 -29.44
C ILE A 211 21.86 -9.00 -30.69
N LEU A 212 20.71 -9.15 -31.36
CA LEU A 212 20.55 -10.01 -32.54
C LEU A 212 20.10 -9.23 -33.80
N SER A 213 20.25 -7.91 -33.82
CA SER A 213 20.00 -7.10 -35.02
C SER A 213 21.28 -6.44 -35.54
#